data_ea424c3d26210160044c41f5d4ed03af
#
_entry.id   ea424c3d26210160044c41f5d4ed03af
#
_cell.length_a   1.000
_cell.length_b   1.000
_cell.length_c   1.000
_cell.angle_alpha   90.00
_cell.angle_beta   90.00
_cell.angle_gamma   90.00
#
_symmetry.space_group_name_H-M   'P 1'
#
loop_
_entity.id
_entity.type
_entity.pdbx_description
1 polymer ?
#
loop_
_entity_poly.entity_id
_entity_poly.type
_entity_poly.pdbx_seq_one_letter_code
_entity_poly.pdbx_strand_id
1 'polypeptide(L)'
;MATQNPELRKRFRGKPEYVVNFMRFIAEELREYMARFGVRTLDELVGRTDLLKVKEVATSERAATLNLEQILDNPYEGTKTPMTFNPKKVFDFELEKTLDEKVLVRELLPAVEKKQKRSIEIDVTNTNRTFGTIFGSEITRRYPEGLDEDSYVVHCKGAGGQSFGAFIPKGLTLELTGDSNDYFGKGLSGGKLVVYPPKGIRYNCLLYTSPSPRDGLLS
;
A
#
# COMPACT_ATOMS: atom_id res chain seq x y z
N MET A 1 15.50 10.27 5.30
CA MET A 1 15.87 9.80 6.66
C MET A 1 14.58 9.51 7.42
N ALA A 2 14.43 8.31 7.94
CA ALA A 2 13.21 7.86 8.61
C ALA A 2 13.47 7.73 10.13
N THR A 3 13.68 8.86 10.81
CA THR A 3 13.86 8.86 12.26
C THR A 3 12.99 9.88 12.96
N GLN A 4 12.48 9.53 14.13
CA GLN A 4 11.78 10.43 15.03
C GLN A 4 12.70 10.96 16.16
N ASN A 5 13.94 10.47 16.24
CA ASN A 5 14.90 10.93 17.25
C ASN A 5 15.26 12.41 17.01
N PRO A 6 15.01 13.32 17.99
CA PRO A 6 15.21 14.76 17.82
C PRO A 6 16.67 15.13 17.52
N GLU A 7 17.65 14.42 18.09
CA GLU A 7 19.07 14.71 17.88
C GLU A 7 19.52 14.30 16.46
N LEU A 8 19.02 13.17 15.95
CA LEU A 8 19.29 12.76 14.59
C LEU A 8 18.59 13.67 13.57
N ARG A 9 17.39 14.15 13.87
CA ARG A 9 16.69 15.12 13.01
C ARG A 9 17.44 16.42 12.84
N LYS A 10 18.14 16.90 13.87
CA LYS A 10 18.99 18.11 13.80
C LYS A 10 20.13 17.98 12.78
N ARG A 11 20.58 16.76 12.49
CA ARG A 11 21.65 16.46 11.52
C ARG A 11 21.15 16.47 10.07
N PHE A 12 19.85 16.44 9.86
CA PHE A 12 19.29 16.44 8.51
C PHE A 12 19.47 17.79 7.85
N ARG A 13 20.14 17.80 6.69
CA ARG A 13 20.46 19.00 5.90
C ARG A 13 19.69 19.08 4.58
N GLY A 14 18.80 18.11 4.33
CA GLY A 14 17.99 18.07 3.12
C GLY A 14 17.02 19.25 3.04
N LYS A 15 16.80 19.72 1.81
CA LYS A 15 15.80 20.74 1.48
C LYS A 15 14.86 20.17 0.41
N PRO A 16 13.57 20.53 0.43
CA PRO A 16 12.63 20.08 -0.62
C PRO A 16 13.10 20.45 -2.03
N GLU A 17 13.77 21.59 -2.20
CA GLU A 17 14.30 22.06 -3.48
C GLU A 17 15.33 21.11 -4.09
N TYR A 18 16.07 20.36 -3.26
CA TYR A 18 17.02 19.36 -3.76
C TYR A 18 16.32 18.21 -4.46
N VAL A 19 15.16 17.77 -3.94
CA VAL A 19 14.35 16.74 -4.60
C VAL A 19 13.78 17.27 -5.92
N VAL A 20 13.26 18.50 -5.92
CA VAL A 20 12.75 19.15 -7.13
C VAL A 20 13.85 19.23 -8.20
N ASN A 21 15.04 19.70 -7.82
CA ASN A 21 16.16 19.82 -8.76
C ASN A 21 16.62 18.45 -9.27
N PHE A 22 16.67 17.45 -8.39
CA PHE A 22 17.03 16.09 -8.80
C PHE A 22 16.05 15.53 -9.85
N MET A 23 14.75 15.72 -9.64
CA MET A 23 13.74 15.28 -10.60
C MET A 23 13.83 16.05 -11.94
N ARG A 24 14.18 17.34 -11.89
CA ARG A 24 14.43 18.12 -13.10
C ARG A 24 15.64 17.62 -13.87
N PHE A 25 16.73 17.26 -13.18
CA PHE A 25 17.93 16.68 -13.82
C PHE A 25 17.62 15.34 -14.48
N ILE A 26 16.82 14.47 -13.83
CA ILE A 26 16.35 13.22 -14.45
C ILE A 26 15.53 13.51 -15.71
N ALA A 27 14.63 14.48 -15.65
CA ALA A 27 13.81 14.86 -16.80
C ALA A 27 14.68 15.39 -17.96
N GLU A 28 15.68 16.19 -17.66
CA GLU A 28 16.59 16.71 -18.71
C GLU A 28 17.44 15.61 -19.33
N GLU A 29 18.02 14.71 -18.52
CA GLU A 29 18.74 13.55 -19.01
C GLU A 29 17.86 12.67 -19.91
N LEU A 30 16.59 12.44 -19.50
CA LEU A 30 15.64 11.71 -20.34
C LEU A 30 15.40 12.41 -21.68
N ARG A 31 15.27 13.73 -21.70
CA ARG A 31 15.12 14.52 -22.94
C ARG A 31 16.32 14.35 -23.88
N GLU A 32 17.54 14.30 -23.32
CA GLU A 32 18.76 14.04 -24.11
C GLU A 32 18.71 12.65 -24.75
N TYR A 33 18.31 11.61 -24.00
CA TYR A 33 18.14 10.26 -24.58
C TYR A 33 17.05 10.24 -25.63
N MET A 34 15.90 10.88 -25.41
CA MET A 34 14.83 10.97 -26.38
C MET A 34 15.28 11.64 -27.69
N ALA A 35 16.05 12.72 -27.58
CA ALA A 35 16.62 13.40 -28.74
C ALA A 35 17.60 12.50 -29.51
N ARG A 36 18.42 11.72 -28.80
CA ARG A 36 19.36 10.76 -29.42
C ARG A 36 18.63 9.62 -30.14
N PHE A 37 17.48 9.18 -29.63
CA PHE A 37 16.63 8.17 -30.26
C PHE A 37 15.70 8.75 -31.36
N GLY A 38 15.63 10.06 -31.50
CA GLY A 38 14.79 10.71 -32.50
C GLY A 38 13.29 10.71 -32.14
N VAL A 39 12.94 10.52 -30.85
CA VAL A 39 11.55 10.53 -30.35
C VAL A 39 11.24 11.84 -29.64
N ARG A 40 9.97 12.30 -29.72
CA ARG A 40 9.54 13.59 -29.16
C ARG A 40 8.68 13.45 -27.92
N THR A 41 8.02 12.33 -27.76
CA THR A 41 7.12 12.06 -26.64
C THR A 41 7.52 10.78 -25.92
N LEU A 42 7.14 10.66 -24.64
CA LEU A 42 7.34 9.42 -23.89
C LEU A 42 6.55 8.27 -24.47
N ASP A 43 5.37 8.54 -25.02
CA ASP A 43 4.54 7.52 -25.68
C ASP A 43 5.24 6.90 -26.91
N GLU A 44 6.02 7.70 -27.63
CA GLU A 44 6.86 7.18 -28.75
C GLU A 44 8.04 6.33 -28.25
N LEU A 45 8.45 6.48 -26.99
CA LEU A 45 9.58 5.74 -26.41
C LEU A 45 9.12 4.45 -25.71
N VAL A 46 7.90 4.43 -25.15
CA VAL A 46 7.41 3.29 -24.38
C VAL A 46 7.37 2.02 -25.26
N GLY A 47 7.96 0.94 -24.75
CA GLY A 47 8.00 -0.36 -25.43
C GLY A 47 9.00 -0.45 -26.60
N ARG A 48 9.81 0.58 -26.85
CA ARG A 48 10.79 0.61 -27.95
C ARG A 48 12.07 -0.15 -27.58
N THR A 49 11.96 -1.43 -27.27
CA THR A 49 13.11 -2.31 -26.98
C THR A 49 14.03 -2.50 -28.18
N ASP A 50 13.50 -2.30 -29.39
CA ASP A 50 14.23 -2.27 -30.66
C ASP A 50 15.34 -1.20 -30.70
N LEU A 51 15.25 -0.15 -29.91
CA LEU A 51 16.27 0.89 -29.78
C LEU A 51 17.42 0.49 -28.85
N LEU A 52 17.35 -0.66 -28.20
CA LEU A 52 18.32 -1.12 -27.22
C LEU A 52 19.01 -2.39 -27.69
N LYS A 53 20.28 -2.53 -27.34
CA LYS A 53 21.02 -3.77 -27.50
C LYS A 53 21.91 -4.04 -26.31
N VAL A 54 22.16 -5.32 -26.03
CA VAL A 54 23.16 -5.73 -25.05
C VAL A 54 24.54 -5.33 -25.55
N LYS A 55 25.40 -4.80 -24.69
CA LYS A 55 26.78 -4.49 -25.04
C LYS A 55 27.53 -5.76 -25.39
N GLU A 56 28.29 -5.73 -26.47
CA GLU A 56 29.11 -6.89 -26.91
C GLU A 56 30.24 -7.23 -25.94
N VAL A 57 30.77 -6.21 -25.24
CA VAL A 57 31.82 -6.38 -24.24
C VAL A 57 31.27 -6.04 -22.88
N ALA A 58 31.24 -7.02 -22.00
CA ALA A 58 30.84 -6.83 -20.61
C ALA A 58 31.88 -5.97 -19.86
N THR A 59 31.41 -5.12 -18.97
CA THR A 59 32.27 -4.24 -18.16
C THR A 59 32.99 -4.98 -17.02
N SER A 60 32.55 -6.20 -16.70
CA SER A 60 33.14 -7.08 -15.70
C SER A 60 32.69 -8.52 -15.93
N GLU A 61 33.37 -9.50 -15.34
CA GLU A 61 33.00 -10.91 -15.37
C GLU A 61 31.57 -11.12 -14.82
N ARG A 62 31.22 -10.39 -13.77
CA ARG A 62 29.87 -10.47 -13.20
C ARG A 62 28.81 -9.89 -14.15
N ALA A 63 29.12 -8.85 -14.89
CA ALA A 63 28.21 -8.29 -15.89
C ALA A 63 27.99 -9.26 -17.07
N ALA A 64 28.99 -10.07 -17.39
CA ALA A 64 28.90 -11.09 -18.46
C ALA A 64 27.90 -12.21 -18.14
N THR A 65 27.53 -12.42 -16.88
CA THR A 65 26.54 -13.45 -16.46
C THR A 65 25.10 -12.98 -16.57
N LEU A 66 24.85 -11.71 -16.89
CA LEU A 66 23.50 -11.16 -16.99
C LEU A 66 22.87 -11.55 -18.34
N ASN A 67 21.73 -12.21 -18.29
CA ASN A 67 20.88 -12.42 -19.45
C ASN A 67 19.78 -11.34 -19.47
N LEU A 68 19.80 -10.46 -20.46
CA LEU A 68 18.84 -9.36 -20.60
C LEU A 68 17.79 -9.64 -21.71
N GLU A 69 17.81 -10.80 -22.36
CA GLU A 69 16.93 -11.13 -23.47
C GLU A 69 15.45 -10.97 -23.10
N GLN A 70 15.06 -11.49 -21.92
CA GLN A 70 13.67 -11.40 -21.47
C GLN A 70 13.20 -9.95 -21.18
N ILE A 71 14.14 -9.05 -20.83
CA ILE A 71 13.83 -7.64 -20.56
C ILE A 71 13.71 -6.88 -21.89
N LEU A 72 14.48 -7.29 -22.91
CA LEU A 72 14.47 -6.68 -24.22
C LEU A 72 13.42 -7.27 -25.16
N ASP A 73 12.87 -8.43 -24.82
CA ASP A 73 11.77 -9.04 -25.57
C ASP A 73 10.50 -8.21 -25.40
N ASN A 74 9.88 -7.85 -26.52
CA ASN A 74 8.60 -7.16 -26.54
C ASN A 74 7.52 -8.11 -27.06
N PRO A 75 6.76 -8.78 -26.19
CA PRO A 75 5.73 -9.75 -26.60
C PRO A 75 4.56 -9.10 -27.37
N TYR A 76 4.49 -7.77 -27.39
CA TYR A 76 3.46 -7.01 -28.12
C TYR A 76 3.94 -6.46 -29.44
N GLU A 77 5.20 -6.75 -29.83
CA GLU A 77 5.72 -6.31 -31.14
C GLU A 77 4.86 -6.86 -32.29
N GLY A 78 4.52 -6.02 -33.23
CA GLY A 78 3.64 -6.37 -34.35
C GLY A 78 2.16 -6.57 -33.99
N THR A 79 1.77 -6.42 -32.73
CA THR A 79 0.37 -6.45 -32.30
C THR A 79 -0.27 -5.07 -32.37
N LYS A 80 -1.61 -5.01 -32.32
CA LYS A 80 -2.38 -3.75 -32.19
C LYS A 80 -2.61 -3.34 -30.72
N THR A 81 -1.96 -4.01 -29.79
CA THR A 81 -2.13 -3.73 -28.35
C THR A 81 -1.54 -2.37 -28.00
N PRO A 82 -2.31 -1.44 -27.43
CA PRO A 82 -1.78 -0.15 -27.01
C PRO A 82 -0.80 -0.34 -25.84
N MET A 83 0.42 0.16 -25.98
CA MET A 83 1.46 0.09 -24.94
C MET A 83 1.56 1.38 -24.10
N THR A 84 0.80 2.41 -24.47
CA THR A 84 0.81 3.71 -23.82
C THR A 84 -0.37 3.89 -22.87
N PHE A 85 -0.25 4.85 -21.95
CA PHE A 85 -1.32 5.16 -21.02
C PHE A 85 -2.58 5.65 -21.74
N ASN A 86 -3.71 5.01 -21.44
CA ASN A 86 -5.01 5.44 -21.93
C ASN A 86 -5.85 6.01 -20.78
N PRO A 87 -6.04 7.33 -20.70
CA PRO A 87 -6.80 7.96 -19.61
C PRO A 87 -8.30 7.59 -19.61
N LYS A 88 -8.80 7.04 -20.71
CA LYS A 88 -10.20 6.57 -20.80
C LYS A 88 -10.38 5.16 -20.25
N LYS A 89 -9.29 4.40 -20.07
CA LYS A 89 -9.31 3.05 -19.53
C LYS A 89 -9.04 3.12 -18.02
N VAL A 90 -10.11 3.26 -17.26
CA VAL A 90 -10.04 3.25 -15.79
C VAL A 90 -9.78 1.82 -15.31
N PHE A 91 -8.83 1.66 -14.40
CA PHE A 91 -8.61 0.38 -13.74
C PHE A 91 -9.75 0.13 -12.75
N ASP A 92 -10.41 -1.01 -12.89
CA ASP A 92 -11.43 -1.46 -11.95
C ASP A 92 -10.76 -2.19 -10.79
N PHE A 93 -10.84 -1.61 -9.60
CA PHE A 93 -10.32 -2.21 -8.37
C PHE A 93 -11.25 -3.27 -7.77
N GLU A 94 -12.42 -3.47 -8.37
CA GLU A 94 -13.41 -4.45 -7.93
C GLU A 94 -13.75 -4.31 -6.43
N LEU A 95 -13.86 -3.08 -5.95
CA LEU A 95 -14.07 -2.79 -4.51
C LEU A 95 -15.35 -3.42 -3.98
N GLU A 96 -16.35 -3.60 -4.82
CA GLU A 96 -17.61 -4.29 -4.51
C GLU A 96 -17.39 -5.76 -4.09
N LYS A 97 -16.22 -6.35 -4.41
CA LYS A 97 -15.86 -7.71 -4.00
C LYS A 97 -15.24 -7.76 -2.60
N THR A 98 -14.87 -6.63 -2.04
CA THR A 98 -14.26 -6.56 -0.70
C THR A 98 -15.27 -6.94 0.38
N LEU A 99 -14.75 -7.41 1.53
CA LEU A 99 -15.57 -7.75 2.68
C LEU A 99 -16.20 -6.49 3.30
N ASP A 100 -15.50 -5.36 3.23
CA ASP A 100 -16.01 -4.05 3.65
C ASP A 100 -17.33 -3.71 2.92
N GLU A 101 -17.32 -3.74 1.59
CA GLU A 101 -18.49 -3.41 0.79
C GLU A 101 -19.62 -4.43 0.97
N LYS A 102 -19.29 -5.73 0.94
CA LYS A 102 -20.28 -6.80 1.04
C LYS A 102 -20.98 -6.86 2.38
N VAL A 103 -20.30 -6.50 3.47
CA VAL A 103 -20.81 -6.67 4.82
C VAL A 103 -20.82 -5.36 5.59
N LEU A 104 -19.68 -4.71 5.82
CA LEU A 104 -19.64 -3.54 6.71
C LEU A 104 -20.48 -2.37 6.18
N VAL A 105 -20.28 -2.00 4.93
CA VAL A 105 -21.06 -0.92 4.32
C VAL A 105 -22.53 -1.29 4.24
N ARG A 106 -22.84 -2.47 3.75
CA ARG A 106 -24.22 -2.92 3.60
C ARG A 106 -25.00 -2.97 4.92
N GLU A 107 -24.37 -3.49 5.99
CA GLU A 107 -25.06 -3.72 7.25
C GLU A 107 -24.99 -2.55 8.23
N LEU A 108 -23.87 -1.81 8.23
CA LEU A 108 -23.64 -0.76 9.22
C LEU A 108 -23.95 0.65 8.69
N LEU A 109 -23.83 0.92 7.39
CA LEU A 109 -24.08 2.26 6.86
C LEU A 109 -25.49 2.78 7.15
N PRO A 110 -26.57 1.98 7.08
CA PRO A 110 -27.91 2.44 7.48
C PRO A 110 -27.99 2.86 8.96
N ALA A 111 -27.17 2.25 9.83
CA ALA A 111 -27.09 2.65 11.23
C ALA A 111 -26.29 3.94 11.41
N VAL A 112 -25.23 4.15 10.59
CA VAL A 112 -24.47 5.41 10.53
C VAL A 112 -25.38 6.58 10.19
N GLU A 113 -26.21 6.42 9.18
CA GLU A 113 -27.16 7.47 8.73
C GLU A 113 -28.16 7.85 9.82
N LYS A 114 -28.58 6.88 10.63
CA LYS A 114 -29.53 7.06 11.74
C LYS A 114 -28.86 7.40 13.07
N LYS A 115 -27.53 7.50 13.12
CA LYS A 115 -26.72 7.67 14.34
C LYS A 115 -27.00 6.61 15.42
N GLN A 116 -27.29 5.39 15.01
CA GLN A 116 -27.58 4.26 15.90
C GLN A 116 -26.32 3.44 16.11
N LYS A 117 -25.98 3.17 17.36
CA LYS A 117 -24.88 2.25 17.68
C LYS A 117 -25.22 0.84 17.22
N ARG A 118 -24.23 0.14 16.69
CA ARG A 118 -24.42 -1.24 16.23
C ARG A 118 -23.14 -2.06 16.38
N SER A 119 -23.35 -3.34 16.68
CA SER A 119 -22.29 -4.34 16.71
C SER A 119 -22.64 -5.49 15.77
N ILE A 120 -21.60 -6.09 15.14
CA ILE A 120 -21.74 -7.28 14.30
C ILE A 120 -20.57 -8.23 14.53
N GLU A 121 -20.79 -9.51 14.21
CA GLU A 121 -19.74 -10.54 14.18
C GLU A 121 -19.42 -10.92 12.73
N ILE A 122 -18.14 -11.16 12.42
CA ILE A 122 -17.71 -11.53 11.07
C ILE A 122 -16.46 -12.40 11.11
N ASP A 123 -16.39 -13.38 10.21
CA ASP A 123 -15.17 -14.13 9.97
C ASP A 123 -14.29 -13.40 8.95
N VAL A 124 -13.00 -13.34 9.22
CA VAL A 124 -12.00 -12.70 8.37
C VAL A 124 -10.88 -13.67 8.01
N THR A 125 -10.34 -13.50 6.82
CA THR A 125 -9.17 -14.25 6.33
C THR A 125 -8.04 -13.30 5.96
N ASN A 126 -6.84 -13.82 5.85
CA ASN A 126 -5.66 -13.03 5.46
C ASN A 126 -5.75 -12.41 4.05
N THR A 127 -6.70 -12.84 3.24
CA THR A 127 -7.00 -12.23 1.94
C THR A 127 -7.87 -10.99 2.03
N ASN A 128 -8.55 -10.77 3.18
CA ASN A 128 -9.32 -9.55 3.43
C ASN A 128 -8.38 -8.40 3.84
N ARG A 129 -7.67 -7.86 2.87
CA ARG A 129 -6.70 -6.78 3.07
C ARG A 129 -7.41 -5.46 3.32
N THR A 130 -6.80 -4.57 4.10
CA THR A 130 -7.32 -3.23 4.44
C THR A 130 -8.73 -3.22 5.02
N PHE A 131 -9.13 -4.31 5.68
CA PHE A 131 -10.46 -4.46 6.27
C PHE A 131 -10.77 -3.32 7.25
N GLY A 132 -11.96 -2.74 7.13
CA GLY A 132 -12.43 -1.59 7.90
C GLY A 132 -12.14 -0.22 7.27
N THR A 133 -11.26 -0.15 6.26
CA THR A 133 -10.84 1.12 5.65
C THR A 133 -11.95 1.78 4.83
N ILE A 134 -12.66 1.02 3.99
CA ILE A 134 -13.75 1.56 3.16
C ILE A 134 -14.89 2.03 4.05
N PHE A 135 -15.33 1.21 4.99
CA PHE A 135 -16.38 1.60 5.93
C PHE A 135 -15.94 2.79 6.80
N GLY A 136 -14.68 2.83 7.25
CA GLY A 136 -14.11 3.98 7.96
C GLY A 136 -14.16 5.26 7.14
N SER A 137 -13.92 5.19 5.83
CA SER A 137 -14.05 6.35 4.94
C SER A 137 -15.49 6.85 4.82
N GLU A 138 -16.47 5.95 4.85
CA GLU A 138 -17.89 6.32 4.84
C GLU A 138 -18.32 7.03 6.13
N ILE A 139 -17.75 6.64 7.28
CA ILE A 139 -17.92 7.37 8.54
C ILE A 139 -17.31 8.78 8.43
N THR A 140 -16.06 8.87 7.99
CA THR A 140 -15.34 10.15 7.91
C THR A 140 -15.99 11.14 6.96
N ARG A 141 -16.53 10.68 5.84
CA ARG A 141 -17.27 11.55 4.90
C ARG A 141 -18.49 12.21 5.53
N ARG A 142 -19.17 11.51 6.45
CA ARG A 142 -20.37 11.99 7.12
C ARG A 142 -20.09 12.72 8.41
N TYR A 143 -19.07 12.28 9.12
CA TYR A 143 -18.66 12.77 10.42
C TYR A 143 -17.14 13.00 10.47
N PRO A 144 -16.64 14.12 9.91
CA PRO A 144 -15.20 14.41 9.85
C PRO A 144 -14.52 14.43 11.23
N GLU A 145 -15.24 14.85 12.26
CA GLU A 145 -14.75 14.89 13.66
C GLU A 145 -14.79 13.52 14.37
N GLY A 146 -15.29 12.51 13.66
CA GLY A 146 -15.53 11.17 14.23
C GLY A 146 -16.85 11.08 14.99
N LEU A 147 -17.05 9.94 15.62
CA LEU A 147 -18.21 9.60 16.44
C LEU A 147 -17.76 9.22 17.84
N ASP A 148 -18.72 9.04 18.77
CA ASP A 148 -18.42 8.51 20.08
C ASP A 148 -17.75 7.14 19.99
N GLU A 149 -16.86 6.85 20.93
CA GLU A 149 -16.18 5.56 20.99
C GLU A 149 -17.19 4.41 21.02
N ASP A 150 -16.84 3.30 20.37
CA ASP A 150 -17.69 2.11 20.26
C ASP A 150 -19.10 2.39 19.66
N SER A 151 -19.21 3.36 18.77
CA SER A 151 -20.43 3.56 18.01
C SER A 151 -20.71 2.39 17.07
N TYR A 152 -19.66 1.86 16.44
CA TYR A 152 -19.70 0.64 15.62
C TYR A 152 -18.60 -0.31 16.07
N VAL A 153 -19.01 -1.50 16.50
CA VAL A 153 -18.09 -2.54 16.98
C VAL A 153 -18.19 -3.76 16.05
N VAL A 154 -17.06 -4.17 15.50
CA VAL A 154 -16.98 -5.36 14.65
C VAL A 154 -16.14 -6.40 15.34
N HIS A 155 -16.77 -7.49 15.75
CA HIS A 155 -16.09 -8.65 16.35
C HIS A 155 -15.66 -9.59 15.25
N CYS A 156 -14.36 -9.59 14.96
CA CYS A 156 -13.75 -10.39 13.91
C CYS A 156 -13.17 -11.69 14.47
N LYS A 157 -13.32 -12.79 13.75
CA LYS A 157 -12.68 -14.08 14.05
C LYS A 157 -11.85 -14.53 12.85
N GLY A 158 -10.62 -14.98 13.07
CA GLY A 158 -9.76 -15.55 12.05
C GLY A 158 -8.44 -14.82 11.87
N ALA A 159 -7.99 -14.66 10.63
CA ALA A 159 -6.72 -14.02 10.30
C ALA A 159 -6.96 -12.66 9.63
N GLY A 160 -6.57 -11.58 10.28
CA GLY A 160 -6.61 -10.24 9.71
C GLY A 160 -5.60 -10.10 8.59
N GLY A 161 -6.05 -9.65 7.41
CA GLY A 161 -5.20 -9.41 6.26
C GLY A 161 -4.26 -8.23 6.45
N GLN A 162 -3.36 -8.03 5.50
CA GLN A 162 -2.43 -6.91 5.52
C GLN A 162 -3.17 -5.57 5.64
N SER A 163 -2.68 -4.69 6.51
CA SER A 163 -3.26 -3.38 6.80
C SER A 163 -4.67 -3.46 7.41
N PHE A 164 -4.95 -4.52 8.20
CA PHE A 164 -6.20 -4.63 8.95
C PHE A 164 -6.41 -3.40 9.82
N GLY A 165 -7.59 -2.77 9.75
CA GLY A 165 -7.92 -1.57 10.49
C GLY A 165 -7.16 -0.31 10.06
N ALA A 166 -6.60 -0.27 8.85
CA ALA A 166 -5.89 0.91 8.38
C ALA A 166 -6.83 2.13 8.29
N PHE A 167 -6.35 3.26 8.81
CA PHE A 167 -7.02 4.57 8.75
C PHE A 167 -8.41 4.65 9.40
N ILE A 168 -8.82 3.66 10.20
CA ILE A 168 -10.15 3.70 10.83
C ILE A 168 -10.29 4.91 11.76
N PRO A 169 -11.44 5.63 11.65
CA PRO A 169 -11.69 6.85 12.38
C PRO A 169 -12.26 6.58 13.78
N LYS A 170 -12.29 7.61 14.60
CA LYS A 170 -12.97 7.59 15.90
C LYS A 170 -14.43 7.16 15.75
N GLY A 171 -14.86 6.23 16.60
CA GLY A 171 -16.20 5.65 16.57
C GLY A 171 -16.28 4.25 15.98
N LEU A 172 -15.25 3.81 15.23
CA LEU A 172 -15.14 2.44 14.74
C LEU A 172 -14.17 1.63 15.59
N THR A 173 -14.63 0.50 16.10
CA THR A 173 -13.85 -0.47 16.85
C THR A 173 -13.83 -1.80 16.13
N LEU A 174 -12.63 -2.33 15.89
CA LEU A 174 -12.44 -3.68 15.38
C LEU A 174 -11.76 -4.53 16.45
N GLU A 175 -12.42 -5.61 16.86
CA GLU A 175 -11.88 -6.60 17.80
C GLU A 175 -11.59 -7.89 17.05
N LEU A 176 -10.34 -8.27 16.97
CA LEU A 176 -9.91 -9.46 16.25
C LEU A 176 -9.54 -10.57 17.23
N THR A 177 -10.30 -11.66 17.22
CA THR A 177 -9.90 -12.93 17.85
C THR A 177 -9.15 -13.76 16.82
N GLY A 178 -7.82 -13.69 16.84
CA GLY A 178 -6.96 -14.29 15.83
C GLY A 178 -5.58 -13.67 15.82
N ASP A 179 -5.02 -13.60 14.62
CA ASP A 179 -3.75 -12.93 14.32
C ASP A 179 -3.93 -11.95 13.16
N SER A 180 -2.94 -11.14 12.87
CA SER A 180 -2.98 -10.18 11.76
C SER A 180 -1.64 -10.12 11.05
N ASN A 181 -1.69 -9.84 9.76
CA ASN A 181 -0.53 -9.56 8.94
C ASN A 181 0.04 -8.16 9.23
N ASP A 182 1.08 -7.79 8.47
CA ASP A 182 1.78 -6.51 8.61
C ASP A 182 0.85 -5.29 8.48
N TYR A 183 1.31 -4.17 9.02
CA TYR A 183 0.62 -2.89 9.00
C TYR A 183 -0.73 -2.86 9.71
N PHE A 184 -0.90 -3.68 10.76
CA PHE A 184 -2.06 -3.60 11.65
C PHE A 184 -2.23 -2.16 12.16
N GLY A 185 -3.38 -1.57 11.90
CA GLY A 185 -3.67 -0.19 12.30
C GLY A 185 -2.83 0.89 11.60
N LYS A 186 -2.32 0.62 10.39
CA LYS A 186 -1.58 1.63 9.64
C LYS A 186 -2.36 2.94 9.55
N GLY A 187 -1.75 4.06 9.99
CA GLY A 187 -2.40 5.37 9.93
C GLY A 187 -3.67 5.47 10.77
N LEU A 188 -3.79 4.70 11.87
CA LEU A 188 -4.95 4.71 12.77
C LEU A 188 -5.37 6.15 13.12
N SER A 189 -6.62 6.50 12.82
CA SER A 189 -7.12 7.87 12.87
C SER A 189 -8.18 8.07 13.96
N GLY A 190 -7.89 7.54 15.16
CA GLY A 190 -8.76 7.67 16.35
C GLY A 190 -9.72 6.49 16.56
N GLY A 191 -9.75 5.52 15.64
CA GLY A 191 -10.46 4.26 15.84
C GLY A 191 -9.78 3.37 16.89
N LYS A 192 -10.46 2.30 17.31
CA LYS A 192 -9.96 1.34 18.27
C LYS A 192 -9.70 0.00 17.60
N LEU A 193 -8.53 -0.56 17.87
CA LEU A 193 -8.14 -1.90 17.42
C LEU A 193 -7.74 -2.75 18.62
N VAL A 194 -8.30 -3.94 18.68
CA VAL A 194 -7.97 -4.92 19.72
C VAL A 194 -7.71 -6.26 19.06
N VAL A 195 -6.66 -6.97 19.47
CA VAL A 195 -6.36 -8.31 18.98
C VAL A 195 -6.14 -9.26 20.15
N TYR A 196 -6.78 -10.40 20.10
CA TYR A 196 -6.66 -11.46 21.11
C TYR A 196 -6.23 -12.76 20.45
N PRO A 197 -5.31 -13.52 21.06
CA PRO A 197 -5.06 -14.87 20.62
C PRO A 197 -6.30 -15.74 20.86
N PRO A 198 -6.69 -16.62 19.93
CA PRO A 198 -7.78 -17.55 20.16
C PRO A 198 -7.49 -18.48 21.34
N LYS A 199 -8.52 -18.85 22.09
CA LYS A 199 -8.38 -19.78 23.22
C LYS A 199 -7.81 -21.13 22.73
N GLY A 200 -6.76 -21.63 23.40
CA GLY A 200 -6.15 -22.93 23.12
C GLY A 200 -5.05 -22.92 22.07
N ILE A 201 -4.72 -21.79 21.47
CA ILE A 201 -3.54 -21.67 20.62
C ILE A 201 -2.26 -21.80 21.45
N ARG A 202 -1.39 -22.70 21.00
CA ARG A 202 -0.06 -22.97 21.55
C ARG A 202 0.97 -22.88 20.44
N TYR A 203 1.26 -21.71 19.94
CA TYR A 203 2.40 -21.50 19.05
C TYR A 203 3.45 -20.63 19.73
N ASN A 204 4.71 -20.92 19.42
CA ASN A 204 5.84 -20.08 19.80
C ASN A 204 6.22 -19.26 18.58
N CYS A 205 5.97 -17.97 18.62
CA CYS A 205 6.36 -17.12 17.49
C CYS A 205 7.86 -16.82 17.57
N LEU A 206 8.63 -17.50 16.74
CA LEU A 206 10.08 -17.26 16.65
C LEU A 206 10.42 -15.88 16.04
N LEU A 207 9.47 -15.24 15.38
CA LEU A 207 9.66 -13.92 14.77
C LEU A 207 9.56 -12.75 15.76
N TYR A 208 8.96 -12.97 16.95
CA TYR A 208 8.95 -11.95 18.01
C TYR A 208 10.34 -11.67 18.58
N THR A 209 11.30 -12.53 18.32
CA THR A 209 12.70 -12.38 18.76
C THR A 209 13.60 -11.75 17.70
N SER A 210 13.07 -11.43 16.52
CA SER A 210 13.79 -10.66 15.54
C SER A 210 13.86 -9.22 16.03
N PRO A 211 15.02 -8.72 16.49
CA PRO A 211 15.09 -7.35 16.99
C PRO A 211 14.73 -6.43 15.84
N SER A 212 13.67 -5.65 16.00
CA SER A 212 13.43 -4.50 15.15
C SER A 212 14.68 -3.61 15.21
N PRO A 213 15.10 -2.97 14.11
CA PRO A 213 16.15 -1.96 14.18
C PRO A 213 15.88 -0.84 15.19
N ARG A 214 14.66 -0.76 15.73
CA ARG A 214 14.26 0.15 16.80
C ARG A 214 14.54 -0.40 18.20
N ASP A 215 14.56 -1.71 18.37
CA ASP A 215 14.72 -2.34 19.70
C ASP A 215 16.15 -2.23 20.24
N GLY A 216 17.15 -2.12 19.34
CA GLY A 216 18.54 -1.84 19.68
C GLY A 216 18.84 -0.39 20.08
N LEU A 217 17.87 0.51 20.02
CA LEU A 217 18.02 1.93 20.42
C LEU A 217 17.41 2.25 21.80
N LEU A 218 16.86 1.26 22.47
CA LEU A 218 16.22 1.40 23.80
C LEU A 218 17.03 0.75 24.92
N SER A 219 18.28 0.28 24.64
CA SER A 219 19.24 -0.20 25.65
C SER A 219 20.33 0.81 25.89
#